data_bcf0fd7839d5490449e355c55a74f43e
#
_entry.id   bcf0fd7839d5490449e355c55a74f43e
#
_cell.length_a   1.000
_cell.length_b   1.000
_cell.length_c   1.000
_cell.angle_alpha   90.00
_cell.angle_beta   90.00
_cell.angle_gamma   90.00
#
_symmetry.space_group_name_H-M   'P 1'
#
loop_
_entity.id
_entity.type
_entity.pdbx_description
1 polymer ?
#
loop_
_entity_poly.entity_id
_entity_poly.type
_entity_poly.pdbx_seq_one_letter_code
_entity_poly.pdbx_strand_id
1 'polypeptide(L)'
;AAFGRGEVLTLDGHPVQLSLVKNPAGFRMGLLSAASQAQDGEGVVVAINDEYADGRDMSWLWDVDFAALRANGVAVVTGVRAWDMALRLRYDDVEVTDVEPDLRKAVALMRRAATDAERPMRIFTTYTAMLALRSILGEMTDVEEVMS
;
A
#
# COMPACT_ATOMS: atom_id res chain seq x y z
N ALA A 1 -14.51 -5.72 -10.56
CA ALA A 1 -14.25 -4.43 -9.95
C ALA A 1 -13.49 -3.50 -10.89
N ALA A 2 -13.63 -2.22 -10.72
CA ALA A 2 -12.86 -1.25 -11.47
C ALA A 2 -11.37 -1.45 -11.19
N PHE A 3 -10.56 -1.31 -12.22
CA PHE A 3 -9.12 -1.50 -12.14
C PHE A 3 -8.50 -0.60 -11.05
N GLY A 4 -7.81 -1.21 -10.08
CA GLY A 4 -7.18 -0.49 -8.97
C GLY A 4 -8.14 0.05 -7.89
N ARG A 5 -9.45 -0.22 -8.01
CA ARG A 5 -10.44 0.23 -7.02
C ARG A 5 -11.09 -0.99 -6.37
N GLY A 6 -10.76 -1.21 -5.11
CA GLY A 6 -11.29 -2.35 -4.38
C GLY A 6 -10.84 -3.69 -4.95
N GLU A 7 -9.80 -3.69 -5.78
CA GLU A 7 -9.24 -4.92 -6.33
C GLU A 7 -8.59 -5.73 -5.23
N VAL A 8 -8.82 -7.03 -5.23
CA VAL A 8 -8.24 -7.95 -4.26
C VAL A 8 -7.27 -8.88 -4.98
N LEU A 9 -6.03 -8.88 -4.51
CA LEU A 9 -4.99 -9.83 -4.95
C LEU A 9 -4.66 -10.77 -3.81
N THR A 10 -3.82 -11.74 -4.04
CA THR A 10 -3.33 -12.63 -2.98
C THR A 10 -1.82 -12.57 -2.88
N LEU A 11 -1.33 -12.63 -1.65
CA LEU A 11 0.08 -12.73 -1.33
C LEU A 11 0.24 -13.91 -0.38
N ASP A 12 0.85 -15.01 -0.87
CA ASP A 12 0.99 -16.24 -0.10
C ASP A 12 -0.33 -16.73 0.53
N GLY A 13 -1.42 -16.62 -0.24
CA GLY A 13 -2.76 -17.03 0.21
C GLY A 13 -3.50 -15.99 1.05
N HIS A 14 -2.85 -14.88 1.43
CA HIS A 14 -3.49 -13.80 2.20
C HIS A 14 -4.13 -12.78 1.24
N PRO A 15 -5.35 -12.32 1.51
CA PRO A 15 -5.97 -11.30 0.69
C PRO A 15 -5.25 -9.96 0.84
N VAL A 16 -5.01 -9.30 -0.30
CA VAL A 16 -4.39 -7.99 -0.36
C VAL A 16 -5.35 -7.08 -1.12
N GLN A 17 -5.89 -6.08 -0.44
CA GLN A 17 -6.81 -5.15 -1.05
C GLN A 17 -6.07 -3.91 -1.52
N LEU A 18 -6.23 -3.57 -2.81
CA LEU A 18 -5.63 -2.37 -3.40
C LEU A 18 -6.61 -1.21 -3.38
N SER A 19 -6.11 -0.05 -2.99
CA SER A 19 -6.84 1.22 -3.06
C SER A 19 -6.00 2.21 -3.84
N LEU A 20 -6.48 2.58 -5.03
CA LEU A 20 -5.79 3.56 -5.87
C LEU A 20 -5.96 4.97 -5.31
N VAL A 21 -4.87 5.70 -5.19
CA VAL A 21 -4.87 7.08 -4.70
C VAL A 21 -4.18 7.97 -5.72
N LYS A 22 -4.73 9.15 -6.03
CA LYS A 22 -4.12 10.07 -6.98
C LYS A 22 -4.30 11.54 -6.60
N ASN A 23 -5.10 11.83 -5.60
CA ASN A 23 -5.33 13.20 -5.12
C ASN A 23 -5.83 13.16 -3.67
N PRO A 24 -5.86 14.31 -2.96
CA PRO A 24 -6.28 14.33 -1.56
C PRO A 24 -7.68 13.76 -1.32
N ALA A 25 -8.64 14.11 -2.16
CA ALA A 25 -10.02 13.63 -2.01
C ALA A 25 -10.08 12.10 -2.14
N GLY A 26 -9.41 11.54 -3.14
CA GLY A 26 -9.37 10.09 -3.35
C GLY A 26 -8.70 9.36 -2.19
N PHE A 27 -7.60 9.91 -1.68
CA PHE A 27 -6.92 9.29 -0.54
C PHE A 27 -7.81 9.34 0.71
N ARG A 28 -8.46 10.48 0.98
CA ARG A 28 -9.39 10.59 2.11
C ARG A 28 -10.53 9.57 2.00
N MET A 29 -11.10 9.40 0.81
CA MET A 29 -12.15 8.41 0.59
C MET A 29 -11.65 6.99 0.83
N GLY A 30 -10.44 6.69 0.37
CA GLY A 30 -9.80 5.40 0.61
C GLY A 30 -9.60 5.12 2.10
N LEU A 31 -9.16 6.12 2.85
CA LEU A 31 -8.98 5.99 4.30
C LEU A 31 -10.31 5.78 5.03
N LEU A 32 -11.35 6.51 4.64
CA LEU A 32 -12.69 6.34 5.22
C LEU A 32 -13.28 4.96 4.92
N SER A 33 -13.15 4.51 3.67
CA SER A 33 -13.61 3.19 3.26
C SER A 33 -12.85 2.10 4.03
N ALA A 34 -11.56 2.25 4.17
CA ALA A 34 -10.72 1.33 4.94
C ALA A 34 -11.16 1.29 6.41
N ALA A 35 -11.41 2.45 7.00
CA ALA A 35 -11.82 2.53 8.41
C ALA A 35 -13.13 1.79 8.67
N SER A 36 -14.07 1.83 7.71
CA SER A 36 -15.36 1.12 7.84
C SER A 36 -15.24 -0.38 7.65
N GLN A 37 -14.17 -0.86 7.01
CA GLN A 37 -13.94 -2.27 6.70
C GLN A 37 -12.78 -2.86 7.49
N ALA A 38 -12.03 -2.02 8.19
CA ALA A 38 -10.80 -2.43 8.85
C ALA A 38 -11.05 -3.46 9.93
N GLN A 39 -10.24 -4.50 9.92
CA GLN A 39 -10.15 -5.43 11.01
C GLN A 39 -9.02 -4.99 11.93
N ASP A 40 -9.15 -5.25 13.22
CA ASP A 40 -8.10 -4.93 14.18
C ASP A 40 -6.79 -5.61 13.74
N GLY A 41 -5.75 -4.80 13.59
CA GLY A 41 -4.44 -5.29 13.22
C GLY A 41 -4.25 -5.56 11.73
N GLU A 42 -5.10 -5.01 10.86
CA GLU A 42 -4.88 -5.06 9.42
C GLU A 42 -3.50 -4.51 9.05
N GLY A 43 -2.78 -5.23 8.18
CA GLY A 43 -1.49 -4.76 7.67
C GLY A 43 -1.70 -3.67 6.62
N VAL A 44 -1.03 -2.52 6.79
CA VAL A 44 -1.16 -1.38 5.88
C VAL A 44 0.16 -1.13 5.17
N VAL A 45 0.08 -0.95 3.85
CA VAL A 45 1.22 -0.60 3.00
C VAL A 45 0.84 0.63 2.20
N VAL A 46 1.78 1.55 2.02
CA VAL A 46 1.60 2.74 1.18
C VAL A 46 2.69 2.76 0.11
N ALA A 47 2.29 2.80 -1.15
CA ALA A 47 3.19 2.76 -2.29
C ALA A 47 3.00 4.01 -3.16
N ILE A 48 3.99 4.89 -3.18
CA ILE A 48 3.91 6.19 -3.85
C ILE A 48 5.00 6.35 -4.90
N ASN A 49 4.59 6.42 -6.16
CA ASN A 49 5.41 6.82 -7.29
C ASN A 49 4.99 8.21 -7.78
N ASP A 50 5.83 8.85 -8.57
CA ASP A 50 5.59 10.18 -9.13
C ASP A 50 5.84 10.24 -10.64
N GLU A 51 5.51 9.17 -11.35
CA GLU A 51 5.60 9.16 -12.82
C GLU A 51 4.48 10.03 -13.41
N TYR A 52 4.54 10.28 -14.73
CA TYR A 52 3.54 11.12 -15.37
C TYR A 52 2.10 10.66 -15.09
N ALA A 53 1.86 9.36 -15.16
CA ALA A 53 0.53 8.82 -14.92
C ALA A 53 0.05 8.95 -13.46
N ASP A 54 0.99 9.13 -12.52
CA ASP A 54 0.68 9.35 -11.10
C ASP A 54 0.46 10.83 -10.78
N GLY A 55 0.97 11.71 -11.64
CA GLY A 55 1.18 13.12 -11.32
C GLY A 55 2.55 13.33 -10.69
N ARG A 56 3.32 14.28 -11.24
CA ARG A 56 4.71 14.50 -10.82
C ARG A 56 4.83 15.26 -9.50
N ASP A 57 3.82 16.06 -9.16
CA ASP A 57 3.81 16.83 -7.92
C ASP A 57 3.08 16.06 -6.83
N MET A 58 3.82 15.63 -5.83
CA MET A 58 3.28 14.86 -4.69
C MET A 58 3.05 15.70 -3.44
N SER A 59 3.17 17.02 -3.54
CA SER A 59 2.94 17.91 -2.38
C SER A 59 1.53 17.81 -1.83
N TRP A 60 0.57 17.32 -2.62
CA TRP A 60 -0.80 17.12 -2.18
C TRP A 60 -0.94 16.11 -1.04
N LEU A 61 0.08 15.29 -0.79
CA LEU A 61 0.09 14.38 0.37
C LEU A 61 -0.03 15.15 1.68
N TRP A 62 0.42 16.41 1.70
CA TRP A 62 0.34 17.26 2.89
C TRP A 62 -1.07 17.82 3.13
N ASP A 63 -1.98 17.64 2.18
CA ASP A 63 -3.38 18.03 2.31
C ASP A 63 -4.29 16.91 2.81
N VAL A 64 -3.72 15.76 3.14
CA VAL A 64 -4.45 14.58 3.64
C VAL A 64 -4.17 14.38 5.13
N ASP A 65 -5.20 14.09 5.90
CA ASP A 65 -5.08 13.71 7.30
C ASP A 65 -4.95 12.19 7.41
N PHE A 66 -3.85 11.71 7.95
CA PHE A 66 -3.56 10.29 8.07
C PHE A 66 -3.82 9.73 9.48
N ALA A 67 -4.49 10.48 10.34
CA ALA A 67 -4.74 10.05 11.73
C ALA A 67 -5.43 8.68 11.82
N ALA A 68 -6.25 8.33 10.83
CA ALA A 68 -6.93 7.03 10.79
C ALA A 68 -5.97 5.84 10.76
N LEU A 69 -4.72 6.05 10.33
CA LEU A 69 -3.71 4.99 10.27
C LEU A 69 -2.95 4.80 11.57
N ARG A 70 -3.19 5.62 12.58
CA ARG A 70 -2.49 5.51 13.87
C ARG A 70 -2.78 4.20 14.60
N ALA A 71 -3.98 3.70 14.49
CA ALA A 71 -4.41 2.51 15.23
C ALA A 71 -3.57 1.27 14.87
N ASN A 72 -3.32 1.04 13.58
CA ASN A 72 -2.58 -0.12 13.09
C ASN A 72 -1.16 0.22 12.64
N GLY A 73 -0.87 1.49 12.43
CA GLY A 73 0.40 1.90 11.83
C GLY A 73 0.52 1.50 10.37
N VAL A 74 1.69 1.68 9.79
CA VAL A 74 2.01 1.30 8.42
C VAL A 74 3.20 0.35 8.44
N ALA A 75 3.02 -0.86 7.92
CA ALA A 75 4.08 -1.87 7.92
C ALA A 75 5.20 -1.54 6.94
N VAL A 76 4.84 -1.10 5.73
CA VAL A 76 5.82 -0.81 4.68
C VAL A 76 5.39 0.43 3.90
N VAL A 77 6.34 1.34 3.69
CA VAL A 77 6.20 2.47 2.77
C VAL A 77 7.18 2.25 1.63
N THR A 78 6.69 2.28 0.39
CA THR A 78 7.49 1.95 -0.77
C THR A 78 7.21 2.88 -1.96
N GLY A 79 7.95 2.70 -3.05
CA GLY A 79 7.85 3.52 -4.24
C GLY A 79 8.94 4.59 -4.26
N VAL A 80 9.01 5.32 -5.38
CA VAL A 80 10.04 6.35 -5.60
C VAL A 80 9.96 7.44 -4.51
N ARG A 81 8.76 7.76 -4.04
CA ARG A 81 8.54 8.79 -3.02
C ARG A 81 8.33 8.21 -1.62
N ALA A 82 8.90 7.04 -1.36
CA ALA A 82 8.72 6.36 -0.07
C ALA A 82 9.15 7.22 1.12
N TRP A 83 10.28 7.89 1.02
CA TRP A 83 10.79 8.70 2.14
C TRP A 83 9.93 9.95 2.39
N ASP A 84 9.42 10.58 1.33
CA ASP A 84 8.50 11.72 1.48
C ASP A 84 7.21 11.27 2.17
N MET A 85 6.68 10.13 1.75
CA MET A 85 5.47 9.57 2.34
C MET A 85 5.69 9.19 3.81
N ALA A 86 6.82 8.57 4.12
CA ALA A 86 7.16 8.21 5.50
C ALA A 86 7.28 9.45 6.39
N LEU A 87 7.90 10.51 5.88
CA LEU A 87 7.99 11.79 6.60
C LEU A 87 6.60 12.35 6.86
N ARG A 88 5.73 12.33 5.85
CA ARG A 88 4.35 12.81 5.99
C ARG A 88 3.60 12.04 7.08
N LEU A 89 3.73 10.72 7.09
CA LEU A 89 3.07 9.88 8.10
C LEU A 89 3.58 10.20 9.50
N ARG A 90 4.88 10.42 9.63
CA ARG A 90 5.48 10.77 10.92
C ARG A 90 4.91 12.08 11.49
N TYR A 91 4.63 13.05 10.63
CA TYR A 91 4.00 14.31 11.07
C TYR A 91 2.60 14.10 11.65
N ASP A 92 1.93 13.02 11.27
CA ASP A 92 0.63 12.66 11.82
C ASP A 92 0.73 11.59 12.93
N ASP A 93 1.93 11.36 13.45
CA ASP A 93 2.19 10.37 14.51
C ASP A 93 1.78 8.96 14.12
N VAL A 94 1.87 8.64 12.84
CA VAL A 94 1.63 7.27 12.34
C VAL A 94 2.96 6.51 12.38
N GLU A 95 2.98 5.39 13.07
CA GLU A 95 4.17 4.55 13.16
C GLU A 95 4.40 3.82 11.83
N VAL A 96 5.65 3.85 11.34
CA VAL A 96 6.07 3.16 10.11
C VAL A 96 7.16 2.16 10.48
N THR A 97 6.94 0.89 10.14
CA THR A 97 7.91 -0.16 10.47
C THR A 97 9.09 -0.19 9.50
N ASP A 98 8.81 -0.21 8.20
CA ASP A 98 9.85 -0.28 7.17
C ASP A 98 9.61 0.74 6.07
N VAL A 99 10.70 1.34 5.58
CA VAL A 99 10.70 2.20 4.39
C VAL A 99 11.63 1.57 3.36
N GLU A 100 11.09 1.16 2.24
CA GLU A 100 11.84 0.52 1.16
C GLU A 100 11.37 1.04 -0.19
N PRO A 101 12.13 1.95 -0.84
CA PRO A 101 11.73 2.50 -2.14
C PRO A 101 11.62 1.46 -3.26
N ASP A 102 12.42 0.40 -3.23
CA ASP A 102 12.37 -0.65 -4.24
C ASP A 102 11.15 -1.55 -4.03
N LEU A 103 10.27 -1.61 -5.04
CA LEU A 103 9.01 -2.35 -4.92
C LEU A 103 9.21 -3.87 -4.74
N ARG A 104 10.20 -4.47 -5.39
CA ARG A 104 10.47 -5.91 -5.21
C ARG A 104 10.94 -6.23 -3.80
N LYS A 105 11.84 -5.42 -3.27
CA LYS A 105 12.31 -5.58 -1.90
C LYS A 105 11.17 -5.34 -0.90
N ALA A 106 10.31 -4.36 -1.21
CA ALA A 106 9.13 -4.09 -0.38
C ALA A 106 8.18 -5.28 -0.33
N VAL A 107 7.99 -5.99 -1.44
CA VAL A 107 7.14 -7.20 -1.46
C VAL A 107 7.67 -8.25 -0.50
N ALA A 108 8.99 -8.42 -0.40
CA ALA A 108 9.58 -9.36 0.55
C ALA A 108 9.25 -8.97 2.00
N LEU A 109 9.28 -7.66 2.31
CA LEU A 109 8.89 -7.15 3.63
C LEU A 109 7.39 -7.34 3.88
N MET A 110 6.56 -7.14 2.86
CA MET A 110 5.12 -7.37 2.94
C MET A 110 4.81 -8.84 3.24
N ARG A 111 5.51 -9.76 2.60
CA ARG A 111 5.34 -11.20 2.85
C ARG A 111 5.63 -11.54 4.30
N ARG A 112 6.68 -10.99 4.86
CA ARG A 112 7.03 -11.20 6.27
C ARG A 112 5.94 -10.64 7.19
N ALA A 113 5.46 -9.43 6.92
CA ALA A 113 4.40 -8.80 7.70
C ALA A 113 3.11 -9.61 7.65
N ALA A 114 2.73 -10.10 6.46
CA ALA A 114 1.52 -10.91 6.28
C ALA A 114 1.63 -12.24 7.02
N THR A 115 2.78 -12.91 6.94
CA THR A 115 3.00 -14.20 7.60
C THR A 115 2.95 -14.07 9.12
N ASP A 116 3.62 -13.07 9.66
CA ASP A 116 3.67 -12.86 11.11
C ASP A 116 2.29 -12.54 11.70
N ALA A 117 1.46 -11.85 10.94
CA ALA A 117 0.19 -11.35 11.45
C ALA A 117 -1.01 -12.22 11.11
N GLU A 118 -0.93 -13.11 10.12
CA GLU A 118 -2.05 -13.89 9.58
C GLU A 118 -3.26 -13.02 9.23
N ARG A 119 -3.02 -11.78 8.75
CA ARG A 119 -4.04 -10.77 8.57
C ARG A 119 -4.16 -10.35 7.12
N PRO A 120 -5.36 -9.89 6.71
CA PRO A 120 -5.48 -9.23 5.42
C PRO A 120 -4.61 -7.99 5.38
N MET A 121 -4.15 -7.65 4.19
CA MET A 121 -3.29 -6.50 3.94
C MET A 121 -4.01 -5.51 3.05
N ARG A 122 -3.81 -4.23 3.32
CA ARG A 122 -4.36 -3.15 2.51
C ARG A 122 -3.23 -2.29 1.97
N ILE A 123 -3.26 -2.01 0.67
CA ILE A 123 -2.26 -1.17 0.03
C ILE A 123 -2.92 0.07 -0.55
N PHE A 124 -2.51 1.24 -0.09
CA PHE A 124 -2.83 2.52 -0.73
C PHE A 124 -1.72 2.80 -1.73
N THR A 125 -2.04 2.94 -3.01
CA THR A 125 -1.02 2.97 -4.04
C THR A 125 -1.36 3.94 -5.17
N THR A 126 -0.34 4.62 -5.69
CA THR A 126 -0.46 5.37 -6.95
C THR A 126 -0.49 4.40 -8.12
N TYR A 127 -0.84 4.91 -9.31
CA TYR A 127 -1.13 4.08 -10.47
C TYR A 127 0.06 3.23 -10.93
N THR A 128 1.23 3.85 -11.14
CA THR A 128 2.39 3.10 -11.66
C THR A 128 2.95 2.15 -10.61
N ALA A 129 2.88 2.49 -9.33
CA ALA A 129 3.26 1.57 -8.26
C ALA A 129 2.33 0.36 -8.22
N MET A 130 1.03 0.59 -8.42
CA MET A 130 0.04 -0.49 -8.50
C MET A 130 0.34 -1.45 -9.64
N LEU A 131 0.62 -0.92 -10.83
CA LEU A 131 0.96 -1.77 -11.99
C LEU A 131 2.19 -2.63 -11.70
N ALA A 132 3.22 -2.05 -11.11
CA ALA A 132 4.44 -2.77 -10.76
C ALA A 132 4.17 -3.85 -9.70
N LEU A 133 3.41 -3.53 -8.66
CA LEU A 133 3.05 -4.49 -7.62
C LEU A 133 2.23 -5.65 -8.18
N ARG A 134 1.25 -5.36 -9.04
CA ARG A 134 0.46 -6.43 -9.68
C ARG A 134 1.35 -7.35 -10.51
N SER A 135 2.29 -6.79 -11.25
CA SER A 135 3.24 -7.58 -12.05
C SER A 135 4.11 -8.48 -11.17
N ILE A 136 4.65 -7.93 -10.09
CA ILE A 136 5.49 -8.70 -9.16
C ILE A 136 4.68 -9.83 -8.49
N LEU A 137 3.50 -9.52 -8.00
CA LEU A 137 2.63 -10.51 -7.35
C LEU A 137 2.17 -11.58 -8.36
N GLY A 138 1.92 -11.19 -9.61
CA GLY A 138 1.57 -12.12 -10.68
C GLY A 138 2.70 -13.10 -11.01
N GLU A 139 3.94 -12.61 -11.07
CA GLU A 139 5.12 -13.47 -11.25
C GLU A 139 5.23 -14.51 -10.13
N MET A 140 4.99 -14.13 -8.90
CA MET A 140 5.05 -15.01 -7.75
C MET A 140 3.97 -16.09 -7.82
N THR A 141 2.74 -15.73 -8.19
CA THR A 141 1.63 -16.66 -8.35
C THR A 141 1.91 -17.66 -9.46
N ASP A 142 2.44 -17.21 -10.59
CA ASP A 142 2.81 -18.08 -11.73
C ASP A 142 3.87 -19.10 -11.31
N VAL A 143 4.85 -18.70 -10.54
CA VAL A 143 5.88 -19.60 -10.01
C VAL A 143 5.26 -20.64 -9.10
N GLU A 144 4.35 -20.25 -8.21
CA GLU A 144 3.65 -21.17 -7.32
C GLU A 144 2.83 -22.20 -8.12
N GLU A 145 2.12 -21.78 -9.15
CA GLU A 145 1.34 -22.67 -10.03
C GLU A 145 2.22 -23.69 -10.73
N VAL A 146 3.37 -23.25 -11.22
CA VAL A 146 4.33 -24.15 -11.91
C VAL A 146 4.92 -25.17 -10.94
N MET A 147 5.15 -24.79 -9.70
CA MET A 147 5.77 -25.65 -8.70
C MET A 147 4.77 -26.55 -7.97
N SER A 148 3.51 -26.27 -8.10
CA SER A 148 2.46 -27.11 -7.53
C SER A 148 2.03 -28.19 -8.52
#